data_dbb43e1a616745897dcb3d0291eadaaa
#
_entry.id   dbb43e1a616745897dcb3d0291eadaaa
#
_cell.length_a   1.000
_cell.length_b   1.000
_cell.length_c   1.000
_cell.angle_alpha   90.00
_cell.angle_beta   90.00
_cell.angle_gamma   90.00
#
_symmetry.space_group_name_H-M   'P 1'
#
loop_
_entity.id
_entity.type
_entity.pdbx_description
1 polymer ?
#
loop_
_entity_poly.entity_id
_entity_poly.type
_entity_poly.pdbx_seq_one_letter_code
_entity_poly.pdbx_strand_id
1 'polypeptide(L)'
;DAIKNENINDIYSLVDIDNLAKIAALVKLTGNVAPLHGDNVKYIFNAATGKFQLAYRLESGPTKLETAAPAKFDLDKYNGWHYHKIFNLLTQDKNFISLRNSYLSKIVSSKEDLLVMIQSEYDKSLDFFSNINFPTNLIKYSYRQNLNTIKHNLIIIKKYLEYTKVYITIYEQETGAHELKILLDSYTPLSIRKLVSCDGKIYVPDLPIKLNIPTYSRIDGYIIHNNINKLMSPYKCIKDIKMRRDSSISNIDSSNIYINYSKKVEYHDSQGLDFFGEKLQKNDLVKKERILKIYRISKGNYRIDKDIIFPKNSIVTIDPGTSIFLGDNVSFFIKGTLIAEGTKELPIIISGSKNKPFGTFAVMGSEIFDDYVTLNFFHLKGGNEKTI
;
A
#
# COMPACT_ATOMS: atom_id res chain seq x y z
N ASP A 1 -13.71 16.98 -18.88
CA ASP A 1 -14.77 16.55 -17.92
C ASP A 1 -14.39 15.25 -17.21
N ALA A 2 -13.86 14.19 -17.89
CA ALA A 2 -13.43 12.95 -17.26
C ALA A 2 -12.46 13.15 -16.07
N ILE A 3 -11.48 14.04 -16.24
CA ILE A 3 -10.51 14.37 -15.18
C ILE A 3 -11.16 15.18 -14.05
N LYS A 4 -12.11 16.06 -14.38
CA LYS A 4 -12.83 16.83 -13.37
C LYS A 4 -13.74 15.96 -12.51
N ASN A 5 -14.38 14.97 -13.14
CA ASN A 5 -15.33 14.06 -12.49
C ASN A 5 -14.64 12.88 -11.82
N GLU A 6 -13.31 12.78 -11.91
CA GLU A 6 -12.51 11.67 -11.34
C GLU A 6 -12.96 10.27 -11.78
N ASN A 7 -13.58 10.19 -12.96
CA ASN A 7 -14.10 8.93 -13.50
C ASN A 7 -13.01 8.18 -14.25
N ILE A 8 -12.53 7.09 -13.66
CA ILE A 8 -11.47 6.27 -14.23
C ILE A 8 -11.89 5.60 -15.55
N ASN A 9 -13.17 5.25 -15.72
CA ASN A 9 -13.67 4.60 -16.93
C ASN A 9 -13.60 5.56 -18.13
N ASP A 10 -13.90 6.83 -17.92
CA ASP A 10 -13.76 7.85 -18.96
C ASP A 10 -12.30 8.03 -19.37
N ILE A 11 -11.36 7.95 -18.41
CA ILE A 11 -9.92 7.97 -18.70
C ILE A 11 -9.56 6.77 -19.58
N TYR A 12 -10.01 5.56 -19.25
CA TYR A 12 -9.75 4.35 -20.03
C TYR A 12 -10.31 4.42 -21.46
N SER A 13 -11.40 5.16 -21.66
CA SER A 13 -11.97 5.34 -22.99
C SER A 13 -11.17 6.32 -23.87
N LEU A 14 -10.57 7.35 -23.26
CA LEU A 14 -9.92 8.45 -23.96
C LEU A 14 -8.41 8.26 -24.15
N VAL A 15 -7.75 7.51 -23.27
CA VAL A 15 -6.29 7.36 -23.32
C VAL A 15 -5.87 5.92 -23.59
N ASP A 16 -4.72 5.77 -24.19
CA ASP A 16 -4.06 4.47 -24.38
C ASP A 16 -3.39 4.06 -23.07
N ILE A 17 -4.12 3.26 -22.28
CA ILE A 17 -3.67 2.80 -20.96
C ILE A 17 -2.43 1.93 -21.06
N ASP A 18 -2.29 1.15 -22.12
CA ASP A 18 -1.11 0.32 -22.34
C ASP A 18 0.15 1.18 -22.55
N ASN A 19 0.05 2.22 -23.36
CA ASN A 19 1.11 3.20 -23.53
C ASN A 19 1.46 3.89 -22.19
N LEU A 20 0.45 4.34 -21.44
CA LEU A 20 0.68 4.98 -20.14
C LEU A 20 1.35 4.05 -19.13
N ALA A 21 0.96 2.78 -19.12
CA ALA A 21 1.55 1.78 -18.21
C ALA A 21 3.02 1.48 -18.57
N LYS A 22 3.34 1.41 -19.88
CA LYS A 22 4.73 1.29 -20.36
C LYS A 22 5.58 2.47 -19.93
N ILE A 23 5.06 3.68 -20.13
CA ILE A 23 5.77 4.90 -19.74
C ILE A 23 5.94 4.97 -18.22
N ALA A 24 4.92 4.65 -17.44
CA ALA A 24 5.05 4.57 -16.00
C ALA A 24 6.11 3.55 -15.55
N ALA A 25 6.23 2.41 -16.25
CA ALA A 25 7.30 1.44 -15.99
C ALA A 25 8.68 2.01 -16.33
N LEU A 26 8.83 2.72 -17.46
CA LEU A 26 10.09 3.39 -17.84
C LEU A 26 10.47 4.50 -16.86
N VAL A 27 9.50 5.27 -16.38
CA VAL A 27 9.70 6.28 -15.34
C VAL A 27 10.25 5.64 -14.06
N LYS A 28 9.72 4.48 -13.64
CA LYS A 28 10.28 3.75 -12.50
C LYS A 28 11.68 3.22 -12.79
N LEU A 29 11.95 2.68 -13.98
CA LEU A 29 13.29 2.23 -14.36
C LEU A 29 14.31 3.37 -14.31
N THR A 30 13.97 4.51 -14.88
CA THR A 30 14.87 5.66 -14.92
C THR A 30 14.87 6.49 -13.64
N GLY A 31 13.85 6.34 -12.77
CA GLY A 31 13.62 7.22 -11.63
C GLY A 31 13.34 8.67 -12.01
N ASN A 32 13.16 8.94 -13.31
CA ASN A 32 12.92 10.28 -13.82
C ASN A 32 11.43 10.54 -13.96
N VAL A 33 10.89 11.30 -13.02
CA VAL A 33 9.45 11.61 -12.95
C VAL A 33 9.04 12.83 -13.79
N ALA A 34 9.97 13.57 -14.34
CA ALA A 34 9.69 14.78 -15.12
C ALA A 34 8.63 14.58 -16.21
N PRO A 35 8.59 13.45 -16.97
CA PRO A 35 7.57 13.21 -17.98
C PRO A 35 6.13 13.14 -17.44
N LEU A 36 5.96 12.96 -16.14
CA LEU A 36 4.65 12.87 -15.48
C LEU A 36 4.23 14.17 -14.78
N HIS A 37 5.08 15.19 -14.84
CA HIS A 37 4.85 16.47 -14.15
C HIS A 37 4.20 17.50 -15.06
N GLY A 38 3.12 18.13 -14.58
CA GLY A 38 2.55 19.39 -15.03
C GLY A 38 2.73 19.67 -16.53
N ASP A 39 3.51 20.68 -16.84
CA ASP A 39 3.74 21.17 -18.21
C ASP A 39 4.57 20.22 -19.09
N ASN A 40 5.27 19.25 -18.50
CA ASN A 40 6.07 18.27 -19.23
C ASN A 40 5.23 17.14 -19.83
N VAL A 41 4.00 16.99 -19.35
CA VAL A 41 3.08 15.97 -19.87
C VAL A 41 2.60 16.38 -21.27
N LYS A 42 2.98 15.62 -22.27
CA LYS A 42 2.57 15.84 -23.68
C LYS A 42 1.82 14.63 -24.18
N TYR A 43 0.63 14.88 -24.71
CA TYR A 43 -0.19 13.84 -25.33
C TYR A 43 -0.19 14.00 -26.85
N ILE A 44 -0.15 12.86 -27.53
CA ILE A 44 -0.31 12.75 -28.97
C ILE A 44 -1.62 12.01 -29.23
N PHE A 45 -2.49 12.60 -30.05
CA PHE A 45 -3.70 11.91 -30.48
C PHE A 45 -3.35 10.90 -31.57
N ASN A 46 -3.64 9.63 -31.33
CA ASN A 46 -3.49 8.56 -32.31
C ASN A 46 -4.81 8.37 -33.04
N ALA A 47 -4.88 8.89 -34.28
CA ALA A 47 -6.10 8.82 -35.09
C ALA A 47 -6.52 7.37 -35.43
N ALA A 48 -5.59 6.43 -35.49
CA ALA A 48 -5.90 5.03 -35.80
C ALA A 48 -6.66 4.33 -34.66
N THR A 49 -6.42 4.73 -33.40
CA THR A 49 -7.06 4.15 -32.21
C THR A 49 -8.12 5.07 -31.59
N GLY A 50 -8.17 6.33 -32.01
CA GLY A 50 -9.03 7.35 -31.39
C GLY A 50 -8.63 7.72 -29.97
N LYS A 51 -7.41 7.41 -29.55
CA LYS A 51 -6.95 7.59 -28.18
C LYS A 51 -5.73 8.51 -28.07
N PHE A 52 -5.61 9.16 -26.93
CA PHE A 52 -4.41 9.90 -26.58
C PHE A 52 -3.32 8.96 -26.04
N GLN A 53 -2.11 9.15 -26.51
CA GLN A 53 -0.90 8.49 -26.04
C GLN A 53 0.01 9.53 -25.38
N LEU A 54 0.69 9.15 -24.30
CA LEU A 54 1.71 10.00 -23.71
C LEU A 54 2.99 9.92 -24.53
N ALA A 55 3.55 11.08 -24.87
CA ALA A 55 4.89 11.15 -25.44
C ALA A 55 5.92 11.10 -24.30
N TYR A 56 6.73 10.05 -24.26
CA TYR A 56 7.82 9.97 -23.29
C TYR A 56 8.96 10.90 -23.71
N ARG A 57 9.35 11.77 -22.79
CA ARG A 57 10.47 12.68 -22.97
C ARG A 57 11.40 12.56 -21.77
N LEU A 58 12.66 12.21 -22.04
CA LEU A 58 13.71 12.18 -21.03
C LEU A 58 14.35 13.57 -20.96
N GLU A 59 14.03 14.34 -19.93
CA GLU A 59 14.53 15.70 -19.75
C GLU A 59 15.80 15.77 -18.90
N SER A 60 16.03 14.76 -18.10
CA SER A 60 17.20 14.64 -17.21
C SER A 60 17.71 13.20 -17.20
N GLY A 61 18.92 13.01 -16.66
CA GLY A 61 19.47 11.67 -16.48
C GLY A 61 18.66 10.83 -15.48
N PRO A 62 18.95 9.53 -15.42
CA PRO A 62 18.30 8.64 -14.45
C PRO A 62 18.56 9.06 -13.00
N THR A 63 17.56 8.91 -12.15
CA THR A 63 17.61 9.18 -10.70
C THR A 63 17.45 7.88 -9.93
N LYS A 64 18.18 7.73 -8.83
CA LYS A 64 18.08 6.52 -7.99
C LYS A 64 16.76 6.46 -7.25
N LEU A 65 16.11 5.31 -7.32
CA LEU A 65 14.98 4.98 -6.46
C LEU A 65 15.47 4.75 -5.03
N GLU A 66 14.70 5.20 -4.04
CA GLU A 66 15.09 5.12 -2.62
C GLU A 66 14.59 3.86 -1.93
N THR A 67 13.46 3.32 -2.37
CA THR A 67 12.77 2.24 -1.65
C THR A 67 12.06 1.29 -2.58
N ALA A 68 11.91 0.05 -2.11
CA ALA A 68 11.04 -0.97 -2.69
C ALA A 68 9.72 -1.14 -1.91
N ALA A 69 9.49 -0.37 -0.85
CA ALA A 69 8.24 -0.43 -0.08
C ALA A 69 7.07 0.02 -0.96
N PRO A 70 6.01 -0.80 -1.12
CA PRO A 70 4.97 -0.57 -2.12
C PRO A 70 4.38 0.83 -2.09
N ALA A 71 3.91 1.30 -0.95
CA ALA A 71 3.29 2.61 -0.84
C ALA A 71 4.23 3.75 -1.22
N LYS A 72 5.48 3.71 -0.75
CA LYS A 72 6.50 4.73 -1.06
C LYS A 72 6.99 4.64 -2.49
N PHE A 73 7.12 3.41 -3.02
CA PHE A 73 7.50 3.18 -4.40
C PHE A 73 6.51 3.80 -5.38
N ASP A 74 5.20 3.65 -5.12
CA ASP A 74 4.18 4.17 -6.03
C ASP A 74 3.88 5.65 -5.86
N LEU A 75 3.89 6.13 -4.62
CA LEU A 75 3.52 7.52 -4.34
C LEU A 75 4.65 8.51 -4.57
N ASP A 76 5.84 8.01 -4.82
CA ASP A 76 7.04 8.78 -5.08
C ASP A 76 7.41 9.85 -4.02
N LYS A 77 8.68 10.23 -3.98
CA LYS A 77 9.23 11.26 -3.09
C LYS A 77 8.62 12.65 -3.32
N TYR A 78 8.18 12.90 -4.53
CA TYR A 78 7.57 14.16 -4.91
C TYR A 78 6.09 14.09 -4.57
N ASN A 79 5.70 14.83 -3.54
CA ASN A 79 4.31 15.02 -3.15
C ASN A 79 3.43 15.14 -4.38
N GLY A 80 2.33 14.40 -4.42
CA GLY A 80 1.40 14.31 -5.55
C GLY A 80 0.84 15.62 -6.13
N TRP A 81 1.29 16.75 -5.59
CA TRP A 81 1.04 18.09 -6.10
C TRP A 81 1.57 18.34 -7.52
N HIS A 82 2.58 17.57 -7.93
CA HIS A 82 3.28 17.79 -9.19
C HIS A 82 2.90 16.78 -10.28
N TYR A 83 2.33 15.64 -9.91
CA TYR A 83 1.84 14.71 -10.91
C TYR A 83 0.63 15.25 -11.65
N HIS A 84 0.61 15.02 -12.95
CA HIS A 84 -0.60 15.26 -13.71
C HIS A 84 -1.76 14.43 -13.14
N LYS A 85 -2.95 15.04 -13.00
CA LYS A 85 -4.11 14.45 -12.30
C LYS A 85 -4.48 13.04 -12.82
N ILE A 86 -4.27 12.77 -14.10
CA ILE A 86 -4.50 11.44 -14.69
C ILE A 86 -3.65 10.38 -13.98
N PHE A 87 -2.36 10.64 -13.74
CA PHE A 87 -1.49 9.67 -13.07
C PHE A 87 -1.84 9.48 -11.61
N ASN A 88 -2.28 10.53 -10.92
CA ASN A 88 -2.78 10.42 -9.55
C ASN A 88 -4.00 9.50 -9.46
N LEU A 89 -4.91 9.55 -10.43
CA LEU A 89 -6.05 8.65 -10.51
C LEU A 89 -5.63 7.22 -10.87
N LEU A 90 -4.75 7.07 -11.86
CA LEU A 90 -4.28 5.76 -12.32
C LEU A 90 -3.46 5.00 -11.27
N THR A 91 -2.70 5.69 -10.41
CA THR A 91 -1.98 5.04 -9.30
C THR A 91 -2.90 4.48 -8.21
N GLN A 92 -4.17 4.86 -8.22
CA GLN A 92 -5.20 4.29 -7.34
C GLN A 92 -5.97 3.14 -8.00
N ASP A 93 -5.75 2.89 -9.30
CA ASP A 93 -6.41 1.80 -10.02
C ASP A 93 -5.55 0.53 -10.06
N LYS A 94 -6.08 -0.53 -9.47
CA LYS A 94 -5.42 -1.85 -9.42
C LYS A 94 -5.12 -2.45 -10.80
N ASN A 95 -5.96 -2.18 -11.81
CA ASN A 95 -5.77 -2.72 -13.15
C ASN A 95 -4.58 -2.03 -13.83
N PHE A 96 -4.48 -0.72 -13.70
CA PHE A 96 -3.33 0.04 -14.18
C PHE A 96 -2.04 -0.39 -13.48
N ILE A 97 -2.05 -0.48 -12.15
CA ILE A 97 -0.89 -0.94 -11.37
C ILE A 97 -0.46 -2.35 -11.79
N SER A 98 -1.41 -3.26 -11.96
CA SER A 98 -1.12 -4.62 -12.44
C SER A 98 -0.48 -4.62 -13.82
N LEU A 99 -1.00 -3.83 -14.75
CA LEU A 99 -0.47 -3.71 -16.10
C LEU A 99 0.95 -3.11 -16.10
N ARG A 100 1.17 -2.00 -15.38
CA ARG A 100 2.51 -1.40 -15.19
C ARG A 100 3.50 -2.43 -14.61
N ASN A 101 3.09 -3.16 -13.58
CA ASN A 101 3.95 -4.14 -12.93
C ASN A 101 4.27 -5.34 -13.83
N SER A 102 3.39 -5.68 -14.78
CA SER A 102 3.71 -6.67 -15.81
C SER A 102 4.88 -6.20 -16.71
N TYR A 103 4.92 -4.92 -17.05
CA TYR A 103 6.05 -4.33 -17.77
C TYR A 103 7.32 -4.26 -16.94
N LEU A 104 7.22 -3.88 -15.67
CA LEU A 104 8.37 -3.92 -14.75
C LEU A 104 8.93 -5.34 -14.62
N SER A 105 8.07 -6.35 -14.53
CA SER A 105 8.49 -7.75 -14.50
C SER A 105 9.22 -8.19 -15.75
N LYS A 106 8.73 -7.78 -16.93
CA LYS A 106 9.43 -8.02 -18.22
C LYS A 106 10.80 -7.37 -18.24
N ILE A 107 10.90 -6.11 -17.83
CA ILE A 107 12.17 -5.36 -17.75
C ILE A 107 13.17 -6.10 -16.84
N VAL A 108 12.72 -6.55 -15.66
CA VAL A 108 13.60 -7.26 -14.71
C VAL A 108 14.02 -8.63 -15.25
N SER A 109 13.12 -9.36 -15.93
CA SER A 109 13.44 -10.68 -16.51
C SER A 109 14.39 -10.61 -17.70
N SER A 110 14.33 -9.52 -18.49
CA SER A 110 15.23 -9.27 -19.63
C SER A 110 16.37 -8.30 -19.31
N LYS A 111 16.76 -8.22 -18.06
CA LYS A 111 17.73 -7.22 -17.56
C LYS A 111 19.08 -7.31 -18.30
N GLU A 112 19.56 -8.51 -18.63
CA GLU A 112 20.85 -8.67 -19.33
C GLU A 112 20.76 -8.11 -20.75
N ASP A 113 19.69 -8.42 -21.49
CA ASP A 113 19.46 -7.88 -22.83
C ASP A 113 19.35 -6.36 -22.83
N LEU A 114 18.65 -5.81 -21.82
CA LEU A 114 18.55 -4.36 -21.60
C LEU A 114 19.93 -3.73 -21.39
N LEU A 115 20.78 -4.32 -20.57
CA LEU A 115 22.12 -3.79 -20.30
C LEU A 115 23.02 -3.89 -21.55
N VAL A 116 22.91 -4.96 -22.33
CA VAL A 116 23.61 -5.09 -23.62
C VAL A 116 23.15 -4.04 -24.60
N MET A 117 21.84 -3.80 -24.71
CA MET A 117 21.29 -2.74 -25.57
C MET A 117 21.81 -1.35 -25.17
N ILE A 118 21.79 -1.03 -23.86
CA ILE A 118 22.31 0.24 -23.34
C ILE A 118 23.81 0.40 -23.69
N GLN A 119 24.60 -0.67 -23.53
CA GLN A 119 26.02 -0.66 -23.90
C GLN A 119 26.21 -0.39 -25.40
N SER A 120 25.45 -1.10 -26.24
CA SER A 120 25.54 -0.94 -27.69
C SER A 120 25.23 0.50 -28.15
N GLU A 121 24.17 1.12 -27.59
CA GLU A 121 23.82 2.51 -27.90
C GLU A 121 24.87 3.52 -27.40
N TYR A 122 25.46 3.22 -26.24
CA TYR A 122 26.58 4.01 -25.73
C TYR A 122 27.81 3.94 -26.65
N ASP A 123 28.18 2.75 -27.12
CA ASP A 123 29.35 2.57 -28.01
C ASP A 123 29.14 3.31 -29.33
N LYS A 124 27.94 3.24 -29.93
CA LYS A 124 27.57 4.04 -31.10
C LYS A 124 27.69 5.55 -30.87
N SER A 125 27.24 6.00 -29.66
CA SER A 125 27.33 7.41 -29.27
C SER A 125 28.78 7.85 -29.11
N LEU A 126 29.64 7.03 -28.49
CA LEU A 126 31.06 7.30 -28.39
C LEU A 126 31.74 7.45 -29.76
N ASP A 127 31.45 6.53 -30.65
CA ASP A 127 31.99 6.54 -31.98
C ASP A 127 31.59 7.81 -32.75
N PHE A 128 30.31 8.15 -32.74
CA PHE A 128 29.81 9.40 -33.31
C PHE A 128 30.50 10.63 -32.76
N PHE A 129 30.58 10.79 -31.44
CA PHE A 129 31.18 11.96 -30.80
C PHE A 129 32.70 12.02 -30.96
N SER A 130 33.36 10.87 -31.05
CA SER A 130 34.81 10.81 -31.40
C SER A 130 35.09 11.37 -32.75
N ASN A 131 34.23 11.05 -33.73
CA ASN A 131 34.39 11.51 -35.13
C ASN A 131 34.21 13.03 -35.30
N ILE A 132 33.55 13.70 -34.36
CA ILE A 132 33.37 15.17 -34.36
C ILE A 132 34.27 15.88 -33.31
N ASN A 133 35.31 15.20 -32.82
CA ASN A 133 36.26 15.73 -31.83
C ASN A 133 35.60 16.27 -30.52
N PHE A 134 34.46 15.69 -30.12
CA PHE A 134 33.81 16.06 -28.85
C PHE A 134 34.52 15.41 -27.64
N PRO A 135 34.62 16.10 -26.48
CA PRO A 135 35.26 15.55 -25.30
C PRO A 135 34.57 14.27 -24.79
N THR A 136 35.06 13.10 -25.20
CA THR A 136 34.45 11.79 -24.87
C THR A 136 34.50 11.44 -23.38
N ASN A 137 35.37 12.08 -22.61
CA ASN A 137 35.46 11.83 -21.16
C ASN A 137 34.17 12.20 -20.41
N LEU A 138 33.48 13.26 -20.83
CA LEU A 138 32.18 13.65 -20.27
C LEU A 138 31.11 12.60 -20.55
N ILE A 139 31.10 12.07 -21.77
CA ILE A 139 30.18 11.01 -22.17
C ILE A 139 30.43 9.74 -21.38
N LYS A 140 31.71 9.33 -21.24
CA LYS A 140 32.11 8.16 -20.43
C LYS A 140 31.69 8.30 -18.98
N TYR A 141 31.87 9.49 -18.39
CA TYR A 141 31.47 9.75 -17.02
C TYR A 141 29.96 9.67 -16.87
N SER A 142 29.20 10.40 -17.68
CA SER A 142 27.73 10.40 -17.66
C SER A 142 27.15 9.00 -17.87
N TYR A 143 27.68 8.25 -18.83
CA TYR A 143 27.27 6.86 -19.07
C TYR A 143 27.44 5.98 -17.84
N ARG A 144 28.62 6.03 -17.19
CA ARG A 144 28.88 5.22 -15.99
C ARG A 144 27.91 5.56 -14.85
N GLN A 145 27.64 6.83 -14.64
CA GLN A 145 26.68 7.29 -13.62
C GLN A 145 25.27 6.79 -13.94
N ASN A 146 24.83 6.97 -15.17
CA ASN A 146 23.51 6.55 -15.63
C ASN A 146 23.34 5.03 -15.55
N LEU A 147 24.34 4.27 -16.02
CA LEU A 147 24.32 2.81 -15.94
C LEU A 147 24.25 2.29 -14.51
N ASN A 148 25.02 2.88 -13.58
CA ASN A 148 24.97 2.52 -12.17
C ASN A 148 23.60 2.82 -11.56
N THR A 149 22.98 3.92 -11.95
CA THR A 149 21.64 4.30 -11.50
C THR A 149 20.59 3.30 -12.02
N ILE A 150 20.63 2.94 -13.31
CA ILE A 150 19.72 1.93 -13.88
C ILE A 150 19.90 0.58 -13.21
N LYS A 151 21.14 0.12 -12.98
CA LYS A 151 21.41 -1.13 -12.27
C LYS A 151 20.86 -1.10 -10.84
N HIS A 152 21.03 0.01 -10.14
CA HIS A 152 20.45 0.19 -8.81
C HIS A 152 18.92 0.11 -8.85
N ASN A 153 18.28 0.83 -9.78
CA ASN A 153 16.82 0.86 -9.92
C ASN A 153 16.27 -0.53 -10.26
N LEU A 154 16.95 -1.31 -11.10
CA LEU A 154 16.57 -2.70 -11.39
C LEU A 154 16.56 -3.57 -10.13
N ILE A 155 17.52 -3.37 -9.21
CA ILE A 155 17.53 -4.07 -7.90
C ILE A 155 16.33 -3.65 -7.06
N ILE A 156 16.03 -2.35 -6.98
CA ILE A 156 14.88 -1.84 -6.23
C ILE A 156 13.57 -2.34 -6.82
N ILE A 157 13.41 -2.29 -8.16
CA ILE A 157 12.22 -2.80 -8.84
C ILE A 157 12.04 -4.29 -8.60
N LYS A 158 13.13 -5.09 -8.67
CA LYS A 158 13.06 -6.51 -8.33
C LYS A 158 12.57 -6.73 -6.91
N LYS A 159 13.16 -6.03 -5.93
CA LYS A 159 12.73 -6.09 -4.53
C LYS A 159 11.28 -5.67 -4.35
N TYR A 160 10.83 -4.64 -5.08
CA TYR A 160 9.44 -4.20 -5.08
C TYR A 160 8.49 -5.28 -5.60
N LEU A 161 8.80 -5.92 -6.73
CA LEU A 161 7.98 -6.99 -7.29
C LEU A 161 7.96 -8.26 -6.41
N GLU A 162 9.05 -8.52 -5.69
CA GLU A 162 9.20 -9.65 -4.77
C GLU A 162 8.72 -9.32 -3.36
N TYR A 163 8.59 -8.04 -3.03
CA TYR A 163 8.15 -7.60 -1.71
C TYR A 163 6.74 -8.07 -1.44
N THR A 164 6.56 -8.71 -0.29
CA THR A 164 5.26 -9.19 0.15
C THR A 164 5.24 -9.29 1.66
N LYS A 165 4.27 -8.63 2.28
CA LYS A 165 3.86 -8.89 3.66
C LYS A 165 2.35 -9.10 3.65
N VAL A 166 1.89 -10.08 4.40
CA VAL A 166 0.48 -10.44 4.47
C VAL A 166 0.07 -10.47 5.92
N TYR A 167 -0.92 -9.66 6.26
CA TYR A 167 -1.47 -9.61 7.61
C TYR A 167 -2.89 -10.13 7.57
N ILE A 168 -3.15 -11.15 8.35
CA ILE A 168 -4.43 -11.86 8.38
C ILE A 168 -4.99 -11.75 9.77
N THR A 169 -6.20 -11.24 9.90
CA THR A 169 -6.93 -11.22 11.14
C THR A 169 -8.19 -12.06 11.00
N ILE A 170 -8.39 -12.97 11.93
CA ILE A 170 -9.56 -13.83 12.00
C ILE A 170 -10.52 -13.24 13.02
N TYR A 171 -11.72 -12.90 12.59
CA TYR A 171 -12.77 -12.34 13.43
C TYR A 171 -13.90 -13.34 13.61
N GLU A 172 -14.38 -13.50 14.82
CA GLU A 172 -15.64 -14.16 15.11
C GLU A 172 -16.79 -13.18 14.92
N GLN A 173 -17.73 -13.51 14.04
CA GLN A 173 -18.93 -12.72 13.81
C GLN A 173 -20.03 -13.08 14.83
N GLU A 174 -21.03 -12.23 14.95
CA GLU A 174 -22.20 -12.47 15.84
C GLU A 174 -22.93 -13.77 15.53
N THR A 175 -22.88 -14.22 14.29
CA THR A 175 -23.45 -15.50 13.83
C THR A 175 -22.63 -16.72 14.23
N GLY A 176 -21.48 -16.56 14.90
CA GLY A 176 -20.51 -17.63 15.16
C GLY A 176 -19.64 -18.00 13.96
N ALA A 177 -19.87 -17.38 12.79
CA ALA A 177 -19.02 -17.54 11.64
C ALA A 177 -17.70 -16.77 11.83
N HIS A 178 -16.64 -17.21 11.11
CA HIS A 178 -15.34 -16.56 11.18
C HIS A 178 -15.03 -15.89 9.85
N GLU A 179 -14.60 -14.63 9.90
CA GLU A 179 -14.18 -13.84 8.75
C GLU A 179 -12.67 -13.63 8.79
N LEU A 180 -12.01 -13.82 7.64
CA LEU A 180 -10.62 -13.43 7.43
C LEU A 180 -10.59 -12.04 6.84
N LYS A 181 -9.97 -11.09 7.53
CA LYS A 181 -9.55 -9.82 6.94
C LYS A 181 -8.08 -9.90 6.58
N ILE A 182 -7.77 -9.72 5.32
CA ILE A 182 -6.41 -9.85 4.79
C ILE A 182 -5.96 -8.50 4.28
N LEU A 183 -4.98 -7.94 4.97
CA LEU A 183 -4.26 -6.75 4.54
C LEU A 183 -3.00 -7.20 3.80
N LEU A 184 -2.89 -6.81 2.54
CA LEU A 184 -1.72 -7.06 1.72
C LEU A 184 -0.83 -5.84 1.67
N ASP A 185 0.46 -6.05 1.85
CA ASP A 185 1.50 -5.10 1.51
C ASP A 185 2.32 -5.73 0.38
N SER A 186 1.76 -5.74 -0.82
CA SER A 186 2.31 -6.37 -2.02
C SER A 186 1.64 -5.84 -3.27
N TYR A 187 2.39 -5.67 -4.33
CA TYR A 187 1.87 -5.29 -5.65
C TYR A 187 1.82 -6.43 -6.66
N THR A 188 2.25 -7.60 -6.26
CA THR A 188 2.03 -8.79 -7.06
C THR A 188 0.73 -9.45 -6.65
N PRO A 189 -0.15 -9.83 -7.60
CA PRO A 189 -1.34 -10.60 -7.28
C PRO A 189 -0.99 -11.88 -6.55
N LEU A 190 -1.73 -12.15 -5.48
CA LEU A 190 -1.56 -13.34 -4.66
C LEU A 190 -2.80 -14.23 -4.74
N SER A 191 -2.60 -15.51 -4.55
CA SER A 191 -3.69 -16.46 -4.42
C SER A 191 -3.49 -17.35 -3.21
N ILE A 192 -4.55 -17.55 -2.43
CA ILE A 192 -4.58 -18.57 -1.37
C ILE A 192 -4.74 -19.93 -2.04
N ARG A 193 -3.84 -20.85 -1.71
CA ARG A 193 -3.81 -22.23 -2.23
C ARG A 193 -4.25 -23.25 -1.19
N LYS A 194 -4.03 -22.95 0.09
CA LYS A 194 -4.28 -23.91 1.17
C LYS A 194 -4.43 -23.17 2.49
N LEU A 195 -5.37 -23.61 3.30
CA LEU A 195 -5.50 -23.21 4.70
C LEU A 195 -5.33 -24.43 5.57
N VAL A 196 -4.62 -24.30 6.68
CA VAL A 196 -4.40 -25.36 7.66
C VAL A 196 -4.92 -24.88 9.00
N SER A 197 -5.88 -25.58 9.58
CA SER A 197 -6.43 -25.27 10.90
C SER A 197 -5.47 -25.63 12.02
N CYS A 198 -5.74 -25.16 13.24
CA CYS A 198 -4.93 -25.46 14.41
C CYS A 198 -5.00 -26.95 14.82
N ASP A 199 -6.09 -27.64 14.49
CA ASP A 199 -6.28 -29.08 14.68
C ASP A 199 -5.74 -29.92 13.50
N GLY A 200 -5.06 -29.28 12.56
CA GLY A 200 -4.40 -29.95 11.44
C GLY A 200 -5.28 -30.23 10.22
N LYS A 201 -6.56 -29.86 10.24
CA LYS A 201 -7.42 -30.00 9.06
C LYS A 201 -6.96 -29.08 7.93
N ILE A 202 -7.10 -29.59 6.70
CA ILE A 202 -6.63 -28.92 5.50
C ILE A 202 -7.82 -28.55 4.65
N TYR A 203 -7.89 -27.30 4.25
CA TYR A 203 -8.80 -26.82 3.23
C TYR A 203 -8.01 -26.38 1.99
N VAL A 204 -8.33 -26.98 0.86
CA VAL A 204 -7.82 -26.61 -0.46
C VAL A 204 -9.02 -26.13 -1.25
N PRO A 205 -9.13 -24.85 -1.61
CA PRO A 205 -10.21 -24.37 -2.43
C PRO A 205 -10.14 -24.99 -3.84
N ASP A 206 -11.28 -25.30 -4.44
CA ASP A 206 -11.36 -25.86 -5.80
C ASP A 206 -10.67 -24.97 -6.83
N LEU A 207 -10.80 -23.67 -6.67
CA LEU A 207 -10.03 -22.66 -7.40
C LEU A 207 -9.23 -21.80 -6.41
N PRO A 208 -8.01 -21.38 -6.80
CA PRO A 208 -7.22 -20.49 -5.96
C PRO A 208 -7.98 -19.19 -5.64
N ILE A 209 -8.08 -18.84 -4.38
CA ILE A 209 -8.74 -17.61 -3.95
C ILE A 209 -7.82 -16.44 -4.27
N LYS A 210 -8.16 -15.66 -5.27
CA LYS A 210 -7.39 -14.45 -5.65
C LYS A 210 -7.61 -13.33 -4.66
N LEU A 211 -6.52 -12.72 -4.24
CA LEU A 211 -6.51 -11.55 -3.38
C LEU A 211 -6.31 -10.29 -4.22
N ASN A 212 -7.11 -9.27 -3.93
CA ASN A 212 -6.99 -7.99 -4.62
C ASN A 212 -5.65 -7.31 -4.26
N ILE A 213 -5.01 -6.74 -5.26
CA ILE A 213 -3.84 -5.89 -5.08
C ILE A 213 -4.28 -4.65 -4.31
N PRO A 214 -3.55 -4.26 -3.26
CA PRO A 214 -3.81 -3.02 -2.57
C PRO A 214 -3.54 -1.83 -3.48
N THR A 215 -4.29 -0.78 -3.27
CA THR A 215 -4.01 0.54 -3.84
C THR A 215 -3.75 1.51 -2.70
N TYR A 216 -2.95 2.52 -2.97
CA TYR A 216 -2.57 3.51 -1.98
C TYR A 216 -2.90 4.89 -2.51
N SER A 217 -3.36 5.75 -1.63
CA SER A 217 -3.52 7.17 -1.91
C SER A 217 -2.77 7.99 -0.87
N ARG A 218 -2.42 9.22 -1.23
CA ARG A 218 -1.87 10.18 -0.29
C ARG A 218 -2.86 11.32 -0.12
N ILE A 219 -3.29 11.55 1.12
CA ILE A 219 -4.13 12.66 1.50
C ILE A 219 -3.41 13.42 2.61
N ASP A 220 -3.17 14.70 2.41
CA ASP A 220 -2.50 15.59 3.38
C ASP A 220 -1.18 15.04 3.95
N GLY A 221 -0.40 14.39 3.09
CA GLY A 221 0.89 13.78 3.47
C GLY A 221 0.80 12.36 4.02
N TYR A 222 -0.40 11.85 4.29
CA TYR A 222 -0.62 10.50 4.80
C TYR A 222 -0.83 9.50 3.67
N ILE A 223 -0.24 8.32 3.83
CA ILE A 223 -0.46 7.18 2.92
C ILE A 223 -1.65 6.40 3.42
N ILE A 224 -2.68 6.28 2.59
CA ILE A 224 -3.91 5.56 2.90
C ILE A 224 -3.94 4.26 2.11
N HIS A 225 -4.10 3.15 2.82
CA HIS A 225 -4.29 1.84 2.21
C HIS A 225 -5.75 1.63 1.86
N ASN A 226 -6.02 1.47 0.57
CA ASN A 226 -7.37 1.22 0.06
C ASN A 226 -7.48 -0.27 -0.31
N ASN A 227 -8.35 -1.01 0.24
CA ASN A 227 -8.67 -2.41 -0.03
C ASN A 227 -8.13 -3.43 0.98
N ILE A 228 -9.02 -3.87 1.83
CA ILE A 228 -8.85 -5.04 2.67
C ILE A 228 -9.64 -6.19 2.02
N ASN A 229 -8.96 -7.32 1.79
CA ASN A 229 -9.64 -8.52 1.31
C ASN A 229 -10.39 -9.18 2.48
N LYS A 230 -11.68 -9.47 2.28
CA LYS A 230 -12.53 -10.12 3.27
C LYS A 230 -12.99 -11.48 2.74
N LEU A 231 -12.80 -12.53 3.50
CA LEU A 231 -13.13 -13.90 3.13
C LEU A 231 -13.78 -14.60 4.33
N MET A 232 -14.75 -15.46 4.06
CA MET A 232 -15.27 -16.35 5.11
C MET A 232 -14.24 -17.45 5.39
N SER A 233 -13.95 -17.67 6.68
CA SER A 233 -13.03 -18.70 7.10
C SER A 233 -13.78 -20.03 7.24
N PRO A 234 -13.26 -21.13 6.66
CA PRO A 234 -13.80 -22.47 6.92
C PRO A 234 -13.44 -22.97 8.33
N TYR A 235 -12.56 -22.29 9.04
CA TYR A 235 -12.06 -22.71 10.34
C TYR A 235 -12.05 -21.57 11.36
N LYS A 236 -12.33 -21.92 12.62
CA LYS A 236 -12.21 -20.99 13.75
C LYS A 236 -10.77 -20.57 14.04
N CYS A 237 -9.83 -21.46 13.77
CA CYS A 237 -8.41 -21.26 14.02
C CYS A 237 -7.61 -21.74 12.81
N ILE A 238 -6.74 -20.89 12.29
CA ILE A 238 -5.86 -21.19 11.15
C ILE A 238 -4.41 -21.13 11.62
N LYS A 239 -3.70 -22.26 11.50
CA LYS A 239 -2.29 -22.38 11.87
C LYS A 239 -1.37 -21.90 10.78
N ASP A 240 -1.73 -22.15 9.51
CA ASP A 240 -0.89 -21.84 8.36
C ASP A 240 -1.73 -21.55 7.12
N ILE A 241 -1.22 -20.65 6.28
CA ILE A 241 -1.82 -20.32 4.98
C ILE A 241 -0.74 -20.38 3.91
N LYS A 242 -0.96 -21.20 2.90
CA LYS A 242 -0.08 -21.22 1.73
C LYS A 242 -0.60 -20.31 0.65
N MET A 243 0.22 -19.35 0.29
CA MET A 243 -0.06 -18.38 -0.77
C MET A 243 0.99 -18.46 -1.87
N ARG A 244 0.58 -18.06 -3.06
CA ARG A 244 1.46 -18.02 -4.22
C ARG A 244 1.27 -16.71 -4.98
N ARG A 245 2.36 -16.18 -5.55
CA ARG A 245 2.29 -15.07 -6.52
C ARG A 245 1.77 -15.60 -7.85
N ASP A 246 0.84 -14.89 -8.47
CA ASP A 246 0.30 -15.29 -9.78
C ASP A 246 1.36 -15.18 -10.89
N SER A 247 2.35 -14.30 -10.73
CA SER A 247 3.45 -14.07 -11.68
C SER A 247 4.62 -15.04 -11.53
N SER A 248 4.64 -15.91 -10.52
CA SER A 248 5.74 -16.84 -10.28
C SER A 248 5.26 -18.19 -9.78
N ILE A 249 6.09 -19.24 -9.96
CA ILE A 249 5.82 -20.58 -9.45
C ILE A 249 6.10 -20.66 -7.93
N SER A 250 6.83 -19.69 -7.37
CA SER A 250 7.25 -19.69 -5.98
C SER A 250 6.11 -19.38 -4.99
N ASN A 251 6.06 -20.13 -3.91
CA ASN A 251 5.21 -19.82 -2.76
C ASN A 251 5.74 -18.57 -2.03
N ILE A 252 4.85 -17.90 -1.32
CA ILE A 252 5.24 -16.85 -0.37
C ILE A 252 5.88 -17.54 0.83
N ASP A 253 7.00 -16.98 1.29
CA ASP A 253 7.65 -17.42 2.52
C ASP A 253 6.70 -17.19 3.70
N SER A 254 6.49 -18.21 4.53
CA SER A 254 5.63 -18.14 5.71
C SER A 254 6.09 -17.09 6.74
N SER A 255 7.36 -16.72 6.73
CA SER A 255 7.89 -15.62 7.56
C SER A 255 7.31 -14.25 7.22
N ASN A 256 6.71 -14.09 6.03
CA ASN A 256 6.04 -12.88 5.56
C ASN A 256 4.52 -12.93 5.76
N ILE A 257 3.99 -13.97 6.39
CA ILE A 257 2.56 -14.13 6.65
C ILE A 257 2.33 -14.07 8.17
N TYR A 258 1.58 -13.06 8.58
CA TYR A 258 1.26 -12.80 9.98
C TYR A 258 -0.21 -13.13 10.22
N ILE A 259 -0.50 -14.12 11.08
CA ILE A 259 -1.87 -14.57 11.38
C ILE A 259 -2.21 -14.16 12.81
N ASN A 260 -3.31 -13.47 12.97
CA ASN A 260 -3.79 -12.97 14.24
C ASN A 260 -5.28 -13.33 14.45
N TYR A 261 -5.68 -13.44 15.69
CA TYR A 261 -7.03 -13.75 16.10
C TYR A 261 -7.60 -12.56 16.88
N SER A 262 -8.75 -12.07 16.47
CA SER A 262 -9.49 -11.07 17.20
C SER A 262 -10.68 -11.73 17.87
N LYS A 263 -10.71 -11.72 19.20
CA LYS A 263 -11.90 -12.10 19.93
C LYS A 263 -12.89 -10.94 19.94
N LYS A 264 -14.19 -11.26 19.92
CA LYS A 264 -15.24 -10.29 20.17
C LYS A 264 -14.99 -9.64 21.53
N VAL A 265 -14.90 -8.33 21.57
CA VAL A 265 -14.84 -7.60 22.83
C VAL A 265 -16.21 -7.66 23.47
N GLU A 266 -16.33 -8.36 24.60
CA GLU A 266 -17.53 -8.30 25.42
C GLU A 266 -17.49 -7.01 26.24
N TYR A 267 -18.60 -6.29 26.19
CA TYR A 267 -18.79 -5.04 26.88
C TYR A 267 -19.09 -5.27 28.35
N HIS A 268 -18.26 -4.77 29.23
CA HIS A 268 -18.61 -4.61 30.65
C HIS A 268 -19.02 -3.18 30.89
N ASP A 269 -20.28 -3.04 31.24
CA ASP A 269 -20.94 -1.78 31.53
C ASP A 269 -20.21 -1.01 32.63
N SER A 270 -20.05 0.29 32.44
CA SER A 270 -19.75 1.33 33.41
C SER A 270 -18.32 1.75 33.73
N GLN A 271 -17.24 1.09 33.30
CA GLN A 271 -15.90 1.52 33.73
C GLN A 271 -14.82 1.63 32.63
N GLY A 272 -15.18 1.82 31.41
CA GLY A 272 -14.18 2.05 30.36
C GLY A 272 -14.04 0.88 29.38
N LEU A 273 -13.33 1.14 28.32
CA LEU A 273 -13.04 0.16 27.30
C LEU A 273 -12.12 -0.94 27.86
N ASP A 274 -12.63 -2.14 27.98
CA ASP A 274 -11.77 -3.31 28.13
C ASP A 274 -11.13 -3.63 26.78
N PHE A 275 -9.85 -3.26 26.67
CA PHE A 275 -9.06 -3.58 25.49
C PHE A 275 -8.54 -4.99 25.61
N PHE A 276 -9.08 -5.88 24.81
CA PHE A 276 -8.50 -7.21 24.67
C PHE A 276 -7.24 -7.13 23.84
N GLY A 277 -6.12 -7.15 24.57
CA GLY A 277 -4.85 -7.55 23.96
C GLY A 277 -4.88 -9.06 23.76
N GLU A 278 -4.94 -9.51 22.53
CA GLU A 278 -4.90 -10.94 22.27
C GLU A 278 -3.61 -11.57 22.75
N LYS A 279 -3.72 -12.73 23.39
CA LYS A 279 -2.63 -13.68 23.46
C LYS A 279 -2.37 -14.18 22.03
N LEU A 280 -1.33 -13.66 21.42
CA LEU A 280 -0.74 -14.26 20.23
C LEU A 280 -0.38 -15.71 20.59
N GLN A 281 -1.01 -16.67 19.95
CA GLN A 281 -0.43 -17.99 19.96
C GLN A 281 0.93 -17.87 19.25
N LYS A 282 1.99 -18.11 20.03
CA LYS A 282 3.34 -18.22 19.51
C LYS A 282 3.33 -19.28 18.41
N ASN A 283 3.27 -18.87 17.18
CA ASN A 283 3.73 -19.73 16.10
C ASN A 283 5.25 -19.79 16.25
N ASP A 284 5.82 -20.95 16.53
CA ASP A 284 7.25 -21.19 16.70
C ASP A 284 8.12 -20.81 15.49
N LEU A 285 7.51 -20.30 14.43
CA LEU A 285 8.15 -19.82 13.21
C LEU A 285 8.60 -18.35 13.30
N VAL A 286 8.19 -17.58 14.29
CA VAL A 286 8.67 -16.20 14.51
C VAL A 286 9.85 -16.23 15.48
N LYS A 287 10.98 -16.69 15.01
CA LYS A 287 12.27 -16.39 15.66
C LYS A 287 12.57 -14.90 15.47
N LYS A 288 12.44 -14.16 16.59
CA LYS A 288 12.72 -12.74 16.86
C LYS A 288 11.55 -11.74 16.70
N GLU A 289 10.79 -11.57 17.80
CA GLU A 289 10.55 -10.28 18.47
C GLU A 289 9.84 -9.15 17.70
N ARG A 290 8.77 -9.44 16.97
CA ARG A 290 7.81 -8.36 16.71
C ARG A 290 6.39 -8.88 16.91
N ILE A 291 5.96 -8.88 18.17
CA ILE A 291 4.59 -9.26 18.55
C ILE A 291 3.66 -8.14 18.06
N LEU A 292 2.91 -8.41 17.02
CA LEU A 292 1.84 -7.53 16.56
C LEU A 292 0.65 -7.66 17.54
N LYS A 293 0.22 -6.54 18.14
CA LYS A 293 -0.96 -6.49 19.00
C LYS A 293 -2.13 -5.90 18.20
N ILE A 294 -3.24 -6.64 18.12
CA ILE A 294 -4.44 -6.16 17.44
C ILE A 294 -5.50 -5.86 18.49
N TYR A 295 -6.08 -4.67 18.36
CA TYR A 295 -7.15 -4.16 19.19
C TYR A 295 -8.35 -3.86 18.31
N ARG A 296 -9.53 -4.32 18.72
CA ARG A 296 -10.77 -4.00 18.03
C ARG A 296 -11.71 -3.28 18.99
N ILE A 297 -12.18 -2.13 18.56
CA ILE A 297 -13.26 -1.39 19.23
C ILE A 297 -14.52 -1.70 18.46
N SER A 298 -15.38 -2.54 19.02
CA SER A 298 -16.63 -2.97 18.40
C SER A 298 -17.65 -1.83 18.34
N LYS A 299 -18.66 -1.96 17.48
CA LYS A 299 -19.77 -1.02 17.39
C LYS A 299 -20.40 -0.82 18.78
N GLY A 300 -20.52 0.43 19.20
CA GLY A 300 -21.08 0.81 20.51
C GLY A 300 -20.84 2.26 20.85
N ASN A 301 -21.37 2.67 22.03
CA ASN A 301 -21.13 3.98 22.61
C ASN A 301 -20.21 3.83 23.81
N TYR A 302 -19.08 4.50 23.78
CA TYR A 302 -18.03 4.39 24.77
C TYR A 302 -17.76 5.74 25.42
N ARG A 303 -17.52 5.74 26.75
CA ARG A 303 -17.03 6.89 27.45
C ARG A 303 -15.66 6.58 28.03
N ILE A 304 -14.69 7.43 27.73
CA ILE A 304 -13.30 7.27 28.14
C ILE A 304 -12.93 8.50 28.99
N ASP A 305 -12.64 8.27 30.24
CA ASP A 305 -12.32 9.33 31.21
C ASP A 305 -10.83 9.31 31.66
N LYS A 306 -9.99 8.47 30.99
CA LYS A 306 -8.54 8.40 31.20
C LYS A 306 -7.81 8.24 29.89
N ASP A 307 -6.57 8.73 29.83
CA ASP A 307 -5.73 8.57 28.64
C ASP A 307 -5.59 7.11 28.25
N ILE A 308 -5.71 6.84 26.95
CA ILE A 308 -5.51 5.52 26.36
C ILE A 308 -4.33 5.56 25.43
N ILE A 309 -3.43 4.59 25.59
CA ILE A 309 -2.24 4.45 24.79
C ILE A 309 -2.16 3.04 24.24
N PHE A 310 -2.40 2.89 22.94
CA PHE A 310 -2.09 1.64 22.23
C PHE A 310 -0.60 1.56 21.95
N PRO A 311 0.03 0.41 22.24
CA PRO A 311 1.48 0.28 22.16
C PRO A 311 2.01 0.38 20.72
N LYS A 312 3.33 0.52 20.57
CA LYS A 312 4.02 0.41 19.27
C LYS A 312 3.70 -0.93 18.62
N ASN A 313 3.66 -0.90 17.27
CA ASN A 313 3.39 -2.09 16.46
C ASN A 313 2.02 -2.73 16.74
N SER A 314 1.03 -1.93 17.12
CA SER A 314 -0.36 -2.37 17.22
C SER A 314 -1.16 -2.01 15.98
N ILE A 315 -2.22 -2.78 15.73
CA ILE A 315 -3.29 -2.41 14.81
C ILE A 315 -4.53 -2.17 15.65
N VAL A 316 -5.10 -0.99 15.54
CA VAL A 316 -6.37 -0.64 16.15
C VAL A 316 -7.44 -0.56 15.08
N THR A 317 -8.47 -1.39 15.19
CA THR A 317 -9.64 -1.36 14.30
C THR A 317 -10.83 -0.82 15.04
N ILE A 318 -11.52 0.17 14.47
CA ILE A 318 -12.78 0.71 15.01
C ILE A 318 -13.90 0.33 14.05
N ASP A 319 -14.92 -0.36 14.57
CA ASP A 319 -16.03 -0.83 13.74
C ASP A 319 -16.99 0.32 13.33
N PRO A 320 -17.67 0.20 12.18
CA PRO A 320 -18.69 1.15 11.74
C PRO A 320 -19.79 1.35 12.81
N GLY A 321 -20.20 2.60 13.00
CA GLY A 321 -21.25 2.98 13.97
C GLY A 321 -20.75 3.05 15.41
N THR A 322 -19.43 3.07 15.63
CA THR A 322 -18.84 3.29 16.94
C THR A 322 -18.83 4.77 17.29
N SER A 323 -19.26 5.10 18.51
CA SER A 323 -19.16 6.45 19.07
C SER A 323 -18.31 6.41 20.33
N ILE A 324 -17.25 7.21 20.37
CA ILE A 324 -16.34 7.33 21.51
C ILE A 324 -16.43 8.76 22.04
N PHE A 325 -16.84 8.90 23.30
CA PHE A 325 -16.82 10.17 24.01
C PHE A 325 -15.58 10.22 24.91
N LEU A 326 -14.69 11.17 24.63
CA LEU A 326 -13.51 11.43 25.43
C LEU A 326 -13.79 12.50 26.47
N GLY A 327 -13.43 12.22 27.72
CA GLY A 327 -13.54 13.17 28.82
C GLY A 327 -12.63 14.38 28.70
N ASP A 328 -12.70 15.28 29.68
CA ASP A 328 -11.89 16.49 29.73
C ASP A 328 -10.40 16.17 29.76
N ASN A 329 -9.62 16.75 28.83
CA ASN A 329 -8.18 16.52 28.65
C ASN A 329 -7.76 15.06 28.42
N VAL A 330 -8.69 14.15 28.16
CA VAL A 330 -8.38 12.75 27.89
C VAL A 330 -7.82 12.60 26.49
N SER A 331 -6.68 11.93 26.38
CA SER A 331 -5.98 11.69 25.13
C SER A 331 -6.07 10.24 24.68
N PHE A 332 -6.09 10.05 23.37
CA PHE A 332 -6.20 8.76 22.72
C PHE A 332 -5.02 8.58 21.77
N PHE A 333 -4.01 7.83 22.17
CA PHE A 333 -2.79 7.65 21.44
C PHE A 333 -2.72 6.26 20.83
N ILE A 334 -2.49 6.19 19.53
CA ILE A 334 -2.24 4.94 18.81
C ILE A 334 -0.80 4.98 18.31
N LYS A 335 0.11 4.29 19.00
CA LYS A 335 1.52 4.14 18.58
C LYS A 335 1.67 3.00 17.55
N GLY A 336 0.71 2.88 16.65
CA GLY A 336 0.59 1.83 15.67
C GLY A 336 -0.33 2.27 14.54
N THR A 337 -0.94 1.31 13.86
CA THR A 337 -1.84 1.52 12.73
C THR A 337 -3.29 1.68 13.20
N LEU A 338 -4.05 2.60 12.59
CA LEU A 338 -5.48 2.77 12.80
C LEU A 338 -6.26 2.38 11.53
N ILE A 339 -7.28 1.54 11.71
CA ILE A 339 -8.26 1.21 10.68
C ILE A 339 -9.64 1.57 11.23
N ALA A 340 -10.23 2.66 10.72
CA ALA A 340 -11.54 3.16 11.13
C ALA A 340 -12.40 3.37 9.88
N GLU A 341 -13.06 2.29 9.43
CA GLU A 341 -13.87 2.27 8.22
C GLU A 341 -15.36 2.34 8.58
N GLY A 342 -15.88 3.55 8.76
CA GLY A 342 -17.32 3.78 8.88
C GLY A 342 -18.05 3.72 7.53
N THR A 343 -19.37 3.89 7.57
CA THR A 343 -20.20 4.09 6.37
C THR A 343 -21.05 5.35 6.57
N LYS A 344 -21.73 5.81 5.51
CA LYS A 344 -22.63 6.96 5.60
C LYS A 344 -23.74 6.73 6.62
N GLU A 345 -24.25 5.52 6.71
CA GLU A 345 -25.31 5.11 7.63
C GLU A 345 -24.78 4.80 9.04
N LEU A 346 -23.52 4.38 9.14
CA LEU A 346 -22.87 3.97 10.38
C LEU A 346 -21.49 4.66 10.50
N PRO A 347 -21.45 5.99 10.64
CA PRO A 347 -20.19 6.72 10.81
C PRO A 347 -19.52 6.36 12.13
N ILE A 348 -18.20 6.50 12.17
CA ILE A 348 -17.43 6.43 13.40
C ILE A 348 -17.29 7.85 13.96
N ILE A 349 -17.61 8.04 15.23
CA ILE A 349 -17.61 9.35 15.87
C ILE A 349 -16.71 9.32 17.09
N ILE A 350 -15.71 10.19 17.11
CA ILE A 350 -14.93 10.48 18.32
C ILE A 350 -15.22 11.92 18.71
N SER A 351 -15.68 12.15 19.92
CA SER A 351 -16.13 13.48 20.35
C SER A 351 -15.76 13.78 21.80
N GLY A 352 -15.65 15.07 22.10
CA GLY A 352 -15.55 15.60 23.44
C GLY A 352 -16.72 16.52 23.77
N SER A 353 -16.75 17.06 24.99
CA SER A 353 -17.72 18.08 25.40
C SER A 353 -17.41 19.44 24.76
N LYS A 354 -18.45 20.20 24.39
CA LYS A 354 -18.27 21.57 23.86
C LYS A 354 -17.51 22.50 24.83
N ASN A 355 -17.68 22.31 26.13
CA ASN A 355 -17.10 23.19 27.15
C ASN A 355 -15.86 22.56 27.84
N LYS A 356 -15.55 21.31 27.56
CA LYS A 356 -14.43 20.55 28.11
C LYS A 356 -13.87 19.71 26.97
N PRO A 357 -12.96 20.27 26.19
CA PRO A 357 -12.37 19.54 25.07
C PRO A 357 -11.55 18.36 25.57
N PHE A 358 -11.55 17.29 24.78
CA PHE A 358 -10.61 16.19 25.03
C PHE A 358 -9.18 16.64 24.69
N GLY A 359 -8.20 15.91 25.16
CA GLY A 359 -6.79 16.16 24.87
C GLY A 359 -6.44 15.87 23.41
N THR A 360 -5.48 15.01 23.19
CA THR A 360 -4.97 14.70 21.85
C THR A 360 -5.54 13.38 21.33
N PHE A 361 -5.98 13.35 20.10
CA PHE A 361 -6.16 12.14 19.31
C PHE A 361 -5.00 12.03 18.33
N ALA A 362 -4.11 11.06 18.52
CA ALA A 362 -2.93 10.92 17.69
C ALA A 362 -2.69 9.48 17.24
N VAL A 363 -2.34 9.32 15.97
CA VAL A 363 -1.87 8.08 15.40
C VAL A 363 -0.44 8.27 14.96
N MET A 364 0.49 7.51 15.54
CA MET A 364 1.93 7.68 15.36
C MET A 364 2.52 6.75 14.29
N GLY A 365 1.70 5.87 13.70
CA GLY A 365 2.15 4.87 12.74
C GLY A 365 2.89 3.69 13.40
N SER A 366 3.37 2.79 12.59
CA SER A 366 4.05 1.56 13.00
C SER A 366 5.36 1.37 12.25
N GLU A 367 6.41 0.95 12.94
CA GLU A 367 7.69 0.58 12.32
C GLU A 367 7.57 -0.68 11.43
N ILE A 368 6.51 -1.48 11.62
CA ILE A 368 6.26 -2.71 10.87
C ILE A 368 5.39 -2.42 9.65
N PHE A 369 4.44 -1.51 9.80
CA PHE A 369 3.57 -1.04 8.73
C PHE A 369 4.06 0.33 8.34
N ASP A 370 4.44 0.53 7.11
CA ASP A 370 4.74 1.86 6.58
C ASP A 370 3.48 2.74 6.73
N ASP A 371 3.29 3.31 7.90
CA ASP A 371 2.33 4.34 8.29
C ASP A 371 0.92 4.21 7.68
N TYR A 372 0.15 3.16 8.04
CA TYR A 372 -1.23 3.06 7.57
C TYR A 372 -2.22 3.65 8.57
N VAL A 373 -2.91 4.68 8.12
CA VAL A 373 -4.14 5.15 8.74
C VAL A 373 -5.25 5.05 7.70
N THR A 374 -6.26 4.23 7.96
CA THR A 374 -7.45 4.16 7.11
C THR A 374 -8.61 4.80 7.84
N LEU A 375 -9.10 5.92 7.33
CA LEU A 375 -10.26 6.63 7.85
C LEU A 375 -11.32 6.73 6.74
N ASN A 376 -12.53 6.25 7.03
CA ASN A 376 -13.66 6.40 6.14
C ASN A 376 -14.90 6.72 6.97
N PHE A 377 -15.67 7.75 6.60
CA PHE A 377 -16.80 8.28 7.40
C PHE A 377 -16.45 8.39 8.89
N PHE A 378 -15.29 8.98 9.17
CA PHE A 378 -14.75 9.20 10.49
C PHE A 378 -14.91 10.66 10.90
N HIS A 379 -15.51 10.91 12.05
CA HIS A 379 -15.78 12.25 12.59
C HIS A 379 -15.04 12.47 13.89
N LEU A 380 -14.17 13.47 13.94
CA LEU A 380 -13.47 13.89 15.15
C LEU A 380 -13.94 15.29 15.54
N LYS A 381 -14.47 15.46 16.76
CA LYS A 381 -15.07 16.73 17.20
C LYS A 381 -14.70 17.07 18.65
N GLY A 382 -14.29 18.32 18.90
CA GLY A 382 -14.12 18.86 20.26
C GLY A 382 -12.81 18.49 20.94
N GLY A 383 -11.74 18.30 20.18
CA GLY A 383 -10.38 18.18 20.68
C GLY A 383 -9.73 19.52 20.97
N ASN A 384 -8.69 19.50 21.81
CA ASN A 384 -7.79 20.62 22.04
C ASN A 384 -6.34 20.14 21.87
N GLU A 385 -5.46 21.07 21.58
CA GLU A 385 -4.04 20.77 21.49
C GLU A 385 -3.46 20.63 22.91
N LYS A 386 -3.02 19.43 23.26
CA LYS A 386 -2.30 19.18 24.51
C LYS A 386 -0.82 19.03 24.16
N THR A 387 -0.01 19.96 24.64
CA THR A 387 1.45 19.83 24.55
C THR A 387 1.88 18.64 25.41
N ILE A 388 2.58 17.70 24.83
CA ILE A 388 3.12 16.49 25.50
C ILE A 388 4.48 16.82 26.08
#